data_cecbcceaefb54d018a271aae7fe314f5
#
_entry.id   cecbcceaefb54d018a271aae7fe314f5
#
_cell.length_a   1.000
_cell.length_b   1.000
_cell.length_c   1.000
_cell.angle_alpha   90.00
_cell.angle_beta   90.00
_cell.angle_gamma   90.00
#
_symmetry.space_group_name_H-M   'P 1'
#
loop_
_entity.id
_entity.type
_entity.pdbx_description
1 polymer ?
#
loop_
_entity_poly.entity_id
_entity_poly.type
_entity_poly.pdbx_seq_one_letter_code
_entity_poly.pdbx_strand_id
1 'polypeptide(L)'
;MILIKLGGSVITDKSEYHKFNKETVSRLADEIRRSGQDVMVVHGAGSFGHVIAKKYAIQDGHVDDGQIPAAARIMCDTRELSSMVVEELLAQGIPAVSVAPGSCFVMEDGKLIVDNEEPIRRLADLGIMPVMFGDVIADR
;
A
#
# COMPACT_ATOMS: atom_id res chain seq x y z
N MET A 1 16.03 -3.12 -12.41
CA MET A 1 14.81 -3.20 -11.54
C MET A 1 13.61 -2.62 -12.26
N ILE A 2 12.48 -3.29 -12.19
CA ILE A 2 11.19 -2.84 -12.76
C ILE A 2 10.26 -2.49 -11.60
N LEU A 3 9.67 -1.30 -11.61
CA LEU A 3 8.64 -0.92 -10.65
C LEU A 3 7.26 -1.19 -11.25
N ILE A 4 6.48 -2.01 -10.59
CA ILE A 4 5.11 -2.35 -10.99
C ILE A 4 4.12 -1.74 -9.97
N LYS A 5 3.18 -0.97 -10.47
CA LYS A 5 2.06 -0.49 -9.68
C LYS A 5 0.84 -1.37 -9.92
N LEU A 6 0.35 -2.01 -8.87
CA LEU A 6 -0.92 -2.71 -8.88
C LEU A 6 -2.02 -1.72 -8.49
N GLY A 7 -2.87 -1.35 -9.44
CA GLY A 7 -3.95 -0.40 -9.18
C GLY A 7 -4.96 -0.92 -8.17
N GLY A 8 -5.49 -0.04 -7.32
CA GLY A 8 -6.49 -0.42 -6.32
C GLY A 8 -7.74 -1.07 -6.89
N SER A 9 -8.15 -0.66 -8.10
CA SER A 9 -9.29 -1.26 -8.81
C SER A 9 -9.00 -2.63 -9.40
N VAL A 10 -7.74 -3.01 -9.51
CA VAL A 10 -7.31 -4.33 -9.98
C VAL A 10 -7.28 -5.31 -8.82
N ILE A 11 -6.74 -4.90 -7.68
CA ILE A 11 -6.55 -5.76 -6.51
C ILE A 11 -7.74 -5.77 -5.54
N THR A 12 -8.68 -4.85 -5.68
CA THR A 12 -9.92 -4.79 -4.90
C THR A 12 -11.14 -4.62 -5.80
N ASP A 13 -12.32 -4.96 -5.28
CA ASP A 13 -13.58 -4.62 -5.93
C ASP A 13 -14.01 -3.21 -5.48
N LYS A 14 -14.01 -2.26 -6.42
CA LYS A 14 -14.39 -0.86 -6.14
C LYS A 14 -15.82 -0.69 -5.66
N SER A 15 -16.72 -1.61 -6.01
CA SER A 15 -18.14 -1.55 -5.65
C SER A 15 -18.41 -1.99 -4.22
N GLU A 16 -17.45 -2.66 -3.56
CA GLU A 16 -17.61 -3.18 -2.22
C GLU A 16 -16.48 -2.73 -1.31
N TYR A 17 -16.84 -2.14 -0.17
CA TYR A 17 -15.88 -1.81 0.87
C TYR A 17 -15.12 -3.06 1.33
N HIS A 18 -13.79 -2.95 1.43
CA HIS A 18 -12.93 -3.97 2.03
C HIS A 18 -12.96 -5.33 1.31
N LYS A 19 -13.11 -5.34 -0.01
CA LYS A 19 -13.15 -6.58 -0.79
C LYS A 19 -11.88 -6.78 -1.63
N PHE A 20 -11.12 -7.80 -1.29
CA PHE A 20 -9.88 -8.18 -1.95
C PHE A 20 -10.12 -9.15 -3.12
N ASN A 21 -9.48 -8.90 -4.26
CA ASN A 21 -9.53 -9.77 -5.43
C ASN A 21 -8.39 -10.79 -5.40
N LYS A 22 -8.50 -11.80 -4.55
CA LYS A 22 -7.45 -12.78 -4.31
C LYS A 22 -6.98 -13.48 -5.59
N GLU A 23 -7.89 -13.94 -6.43
CA GLU A 23 -7.55 -14.65 -7.67
C GLU A 23 -6.70 -13.80 -8.61
N THR A 24 -7.06 -12.53 -8.77
CA THR A 24 -6.32 -11.59 -9.62
C THR A 24 -4.92 -11.36 -9.06
N VAL A 25 -4.79 -11.12 -7.76
CA VAL A 25 -3.47 -10.88 -7.14
C VAL A 25 -2.61 -12.12 -7.17
N SER A 26 -3.18 -13.30 -6.94
CA SER A 26 -2.47 -14.58 -7.05
C SER A 26 -1.92 -14.80 -8.46
N ARG A 27 -2.72 -14.51 -9.49
CA ARG A 27 -2.29 -14.59 -10.89
C ARG A 27 -1.15 -13.61 -11.19
N LEU A 28 -1.27 -12.36 -10.74
CA LEU A 28 -0.23 -11.35 -10.94
C LEU A 28 1.07 -11.73 -10.23
N ALA A 29 1.00 -12.26 -9.02
CA ALA A 29 2.17 -12.73 -8.28
C ALA A 29 2.87 -13.88 -9.03
N ASP A 30 2.12 -14.82 -9.60
CA ASP A 30 2.66 -15.90 -10.44
C ASP A 30 3.34 -15.34 -11.70
N GLU A 31 2.74 -14.37 -12.36
CA GLU A 31 3.34 -13.73 -13.54
C GLU A 31 4.65 -13.02 -13.18
N ILE A 32 4.71 -12.32 -12.05
CA ILE A 32 5.93 -11.67 -11.54
C ILE A 32 7.01 -12.72 -11.32
N ARG A 33 6.69 -13.83 -10.64
CA ARG A 33 7.64 -14.92 -10.41
C ARG A 33 8.16 -15.50 -11.73
N ARG A 34 7.27 -15.79 -12.68
CA ARG A 34 7.64 -16.39 -13.97
C ARG A 34 8.45 -15.45 -14.86
N SER A 35 8.33 -14.14 -14.66
CA SER A 35 9.11 -13.17 -15.44
C SER A 35 10.62 -13.27 -15.20
N GLY A 36 11.04 -13.77 -14.04
CA GLY A 36 12.44 -13.83 -13.64
C GLY A 36 13.11 -12.45 -13.53
N GLN A 37 12.33 -11.36 -13.54
CA GLN A 37 12.83 -9.99 -13.49
C GLN A 37 13.02 -9.52 -12.04
N ASP A 38 13.93 -8.59 -11.85
CA ASP A 38 14.08 -7.84 -10.59
C ASP A 38 12.95 -6.79 -10.52
N VAL A 39 11.93 -7.06 -9.69
CA VAL A 39 10.70 -6.29 -9.62
C VAL A 39 10.49 -5.74 -8.23
N MET A 40 10.03 -4.51 -8.13
CA MET A 40 9.46 -3.91 -6.92
C MET A 40 7.97 -3.64 -7.18
N VAL A 41 7.14 -3.94 -6.20
CA VAL A 41 5.67 -3.75 -6.27
C VAL A 41 5.24 -2.62 -5.34
N VAL A 42 4.41 -1.74 -5.86
CA VAL A 42 3.60 -0.81 -5.07
C VAL A 42 2.13 -1.02 -5.43
N HIS A 43 1.21 -0.70 -4.53
CA HIS A 43 -0.21 -0.87 -4.85
C HIS A 43 -1.08 0.26 -4.32
N GLY A 44 -2.27 0.41 -4.91
CA GLY A 44 -3.26 1.37 -4.45
C GLY A 44 -4.04 0.88 -3.22
N ALA A 45 -4.82 1.77 -2.64
CA ALA A 45 -5.67 1.46 -1.49
C ALA A 45 -7.00 0.80 -1.89
N GLY A 46 -7.49 1.05 -3.10
CA GLY A 46 -8.75 0.50 -3.60
C GLY A 46 -9.91 0.73 -2.64
N SER A 47 -10.79 -0.25 -2.52
CA SER A 47 -11.95 -0.19 -1.62
C SER A 47 -11.60 -0.27 -0.14
N PHE A 48 -10.33 -0.52 0.20
CA PHE A 48 -9.85 -0.51 1.59
C PHE A 48 -9.55 0.91 2.10
N GLY A 49 -9.34 1.87 1.22
CA GLY A 49 -9.02 3.24 1.59
C GLY A 49 -9.97 4.29 1.01
N HIS A 50 -10.27 4.23 -0.29
CA HIS A 50 -10.97 5.30 -0.99
C HIS A 50 -12.41 5.53 -0.52
N VAL A 51 -13.12 4.50 -0.08
CA VAL A 51 -14.51 4.64 0.40
C VAL A 51 -14.58 5.55 1.62
N ILE A 52 -13.75 5.28 2.62
CA ILE A 52 -13.70 6.07 3.86
C ILE A 52 -13.05 7.43 3.60
N ALA A 53 -11.95 7.48 2.83
CA ALA A 53 -11.26 8.72 2.51
C ALA A 53 -12.18 9.73 1.82
N LYS A 54 -12.99 9.28 0.88
CA LYS A 54 -13.97 10.12 0.19
C LYS A 54 -15.07 10.60 1.11
N LYS A 55 -15.60 9.71 1.95
CA LYS A 55 -16.69 10.03 2.89
C LYS A 55 -16.29 11.11 3.89
N TYR A 56 -15.05 11.09 4.37
CA TYR A 56 -14.54 12.00 5.39
C TYR A 56 -13.59 13.07 4.86
N ALA A 57 -13.46 13.19 3.52
CA ALA A 57 -12.62 14.20 2.86
C ALA A 57 -11.17 14.23 3.41
N ILE A 58 -10.58 13.06 3.62
CA ILE A 58 -9.23 12.92 4.20
C ILE A 58 -8.17 13.63 3.33
N GLN A 59 -8.37 13.67 2.02
CA GLN A 59 -7.47 14.34 1.09
C GLN A 59 -7.38 15.86 1.29
N ASP A 60 -8.35 16.46 1.97
CA ASP A 60 -8.38 17.90 2.24
C ASP A 60 -7.60 18.30 3.49
N GLY A 61 -6.96 17.34 4.15
CA GLY A 61 -6.27 17.54 5.42
C GLY A 61 -7.19 17.53 6.63
N HIS A 62 -6.65 17.87 7.80
CA HIS A 62 -7.43 17.86 9.05
C HIS A 62 -8.34 19.08 9.14
N VAL A 63 -9.63 18.87 8.91
CA VAL A 63 -10.67 19.90 8.96
C VAL A 63 -11.50 19.80 10.24
N ASP A 64 -11.80 18.57 10.68
CA ASP A 64 -12.56 18.31 11.92
C ASP A 64 -12.12 17.00 12.58
N ASP A 65 -12.50 16.84 13.85
CA ASP A 65 -12.08 15.71 14.68
C ASP A 65 -12.74 14.37 14.28
N GLY A 66 -13.81 14.40 13.49
CA GLY A 66 -14.45 13.20 12.95
C GLY A 66 -13.56 12.45 11.98
N GLN A 67 -12.58 13.14 11.39
CA GLN A 67 -11.60 12.55 10.49
C GLN A 67 -10.55 11.68 11.20
N ILE A 68 -10.31 11.91 12.50
CA ILE A 68 -9.26 11.20 13.25
C ILE A 68 -9.53 9.69 13.29
N PRO A 69 -10.69 9.19 13.74
CA PRO A 69 -10.97 7.77 13.71
C PRO A 69 -11.06 7.21 12.29
N ALA A 70 -11.53 8.02 11.33
CA ALA A 70 -11.58 7.62 9.92
C ALA A 70 -10.18 7.40 9.34
N ALA A 71 -9.25 8.32 9.58
CA ALA A 71 -7.86 8.18 9.16
C ALA A 71 -7.21 6.94 9.77
N ALA A 72 -7.40 6.72 11.08
CA ALA A 72 -6.90 5.53 11.76
C ALA A 72 -7.46 4.24 11.17
N ARG A 73 -8.75 4.21 10.80
CA ARG A 73 -9.37 3.07 10.14
C ARG A 73 -8.78 2.81 8.77
N ILE A 74 -8.58 3.84 7.95
CA ILE A 74 -7.93 3.71 6.65
C ILE A 74 -6.52 3.14 6.80
N MET A 75 -5.74 3.65 7.74
CA MET A 75 -4.39 3.15 8.00
C MET A 75 -4.39 1.67 8.39
N CYS A 76 -5.35 1.25 9.21
CA CYS A 76 -5.53 -0.16 9.57
C CYS A 76 -5.90 -1.02 8.34
N ASP A 77 -6.91 -0.60 7.60
CA ASP A 77 -7.45 -1.37 6.46
C ASP A 77 -6.43 -1.47 5.31
N THR A 78 -5.70 -0.41 5.01
CA THR A 78 -4.69 -0.43 3.94
C THR A 78 -3.49 -1.29 4.30
N ARG A 79 -3.12 -1.37 5.57
CA ARG A 79 -2.09 -2.30 6.05
C ARG A 79 -2.54 -3.75 5.93
N GLU A 80 -3.79 -4.02 6.23
CA GLU A 80 -4.40 -5.35 6.03
C GLU A 80 -4.38 -5.74 4.56
N LEU A 81 -4.80 -4.84 3.66
CA LEU A 81 -4.74 -5.06 2.22
C LEU A 81 -3.30 -5.38 1.77
N SER A 82 -2.33 -4.62 2.24
CA SER A 82 -0.93 -4.84 1.89
C SER A 82 -0.44 -6.20 2.38
N SER A 83 -0.86 -6.64 3.57
CA SER A 83 -0.55 -7.98 4.06
C SER A 83 -1.15 -9.06 3.16
N MET A 84 -2.37 -8.87 2.66
CA MET A 84 -3.00 -9.81 1.72
C MET A 84 -2.23 -9.89 0.40
N VAL A 85 -1.76 -8.76 -0.13
CA VAL A 85 -0.93 -8.74 -1.33
C VAL A 85 0.40 -9.47 -1.09
N VAL A 86 1.05 -9.19 0.03
CA VAL A 86 2.31 -9.83 0.42
C VAL A 86 2.16 -11.33 0.57
N GLU A 87 1.06 -11.80 1.16
CA GLU A 87 0.79 -13.25 1.29
C GLU A 87 0.76 -13.95 -0.08
N GLU A 88 0.20 -13.33 -1.10
CA GLU A 88 0.18 -13.90 -2.45
C GLU A 88 1.58 -13.92 -3.09
N LEU A 89 2.41 -12.91 -2.82
CA LEU A 89 3.80 -12.89 -3.26
C LEU A 89 4.60 -14.00 -2.56
N LEU A 90 4.45 -14.13 -1.24
CA LEU A 90 5.11 -15.18 -0.45
C LEU A 90 4.68 -16.57 -0.90
N ALA A 91 3.41 -16.77 -1.24
CA ALA A 91 2.89 -18.05 -1.76
C ALA A 91 3.56 -18.45 -3.07
N GLN A 92 4.06 -17.50 -3.84
CA GLN A 92 4.84 -17.74 -5.06
C GLN A 92 6.35 -17.88 -4.78
N GLY A 93 6.77 -17.87 -3.52
CA GLY A 93 8.19 -17.93 -3.16
C GLY A 93 8.97 -16.63 -3.35
N ILE A 94 8.27 -15.50 -3.50
CA ILE A 94 8.88 -14.16 -3.59
C ILE A 94 9.00 -13.61 -2.18
N PRO A 95 10.22 -13.42 -1.63
CA PRO A 95 10.39 -12.78 -0.33
C PRO A 95 9.88 -11.34 -0.40
N ALA A 96 8.87 -11.01 0.36
CA ALA A 96 8.26 -9.69 0.37
C ALA A 96 7.79 -9.30 1.77
N VAL A 97 7.74 -8.00 2.03
CA VAL A 97 7.23 -7.45 3.30
C VAL A 97 6.50 -6.14 3.04
N SER A 98 5.44 -5.92 3.78
CA SER A 98 4.70 -4.65 3.73
C SER A 98 5.48 -3.56 4.46
N VAL A 99 5.65 -2.40 3.82
CA VAL A 99 6.26 -1.21 4.41
C VAL A 99 5.25 -0.07 4.29
N ALA A 100 4.70 0.35 5.43
CA ALA A 100 3.69 1.40 5.45
C ALA A 100 4.33 2.78 5.27
N PRO A 101 3.97 3.54 4.21
CA PRO A 101 4.50 4.88 3.99
C PRO A 101 4.27 5.83 5.17
N GLY A 102 3.12 5.74 5.82
CA GLY A 102 2.80 6.54 7.01
C GLY A 102 3.71 6.30 8.21
N SER A 103 4.51 5.22 8.21
CA SER A 103 5.51 4.94 9.24
C SER A 103 6.92 5.41 8.87
N CYS A 104 7.15 5.78 7.61
CA CYS A 104 8.46 6.16 7.09
C CYS A 104 8.55 7.66 6.76
N PHE A 105 7.44 8.30 6.46
CA PHE A 105 7.41 9.63 5.87
C PHE A 105 6.53 10.59 6.66
N VAL A 106 6.91 11.87 6.64
CA VAL A 106 6.08 12.98 7.13
C VAL A 106 6.09 14.07 6.08
N MET A 107 4.96 14.71 5.87
CA MET A 107 4.79 15.78 4.91
C MET A 107 4.57 17.14 5.60
N GLU A 108 4.69 18.22 4.86
CA GLU A 108 4.29 19.57 5.23
C GLU A 108 3.77 20.26 3.98
N ASP A 109 2.52 20.67 4.00
CA ASP A 109 1.83 21.27 2.86
C ASP A 109 2.01 20.45 1.56
N GLY A 110 1.85 19.13 1.66
CA GLY A 110 1.99 18.21 0.54
C GLY A 110 3.42 17.97 0.07
N LYS A 111 4.44 18.48 0.80
CA LYS A 111 5.85 18.24 0.50
C LYS A 111 6.46 17.29 1.51
N LEU A 112 7.28 16.35 1.02
CA LEU A 112 7.98 15.41 1.85
C LEU A 112 9.07 16.12 2.66
N ILE A 113 9.00 16.07 4.00
CA ILE A 113 9.97 16.70 4.91
C ILE A 113 10.74 15.70 5.75
N VAL A 114 10.15 14.53 6.05
CA VAL A 114 10.86 13.41 6.66
C VAL A 114 10.83 12.26 5.67
N ASP A 115 12.00 11.87 5.20
CA ASP A 115 12.20 10.82 4.21
C ASP A 115 13.10 9.73 4.82
N ASN A 116 12.47 8.78 5.49
CA ASN A 116 13.18 7.64 6.06
C ASN A 116 13.12 6.44 5.10
N GLU A 117 13.88 6.51 4.02
CA GLU A 117 13.97 5.44 3.02
C GLU A 117 14.97 4.33 3.39
N GLU A 118 15.77 4.50 4.42
CA GLU A 118 16.82 3.55 4.80
C GLU A 118 16.30 2.13 5.03
N PRO A 119 15.18 1.91 5.76
CA PRO A 119 14.64 0.56 5.92
C PRO A 119 14.26 -0.09 4.60
N ILE A 120 13.69 0.69 3.68
CA ILE A 120 13.27 0.21 2.35
C ILE A 120 14.49 -0.25 1.56
N ARG A 121 15.55 0.56 1.56
CA ARG A 121 16.80 0.29 0.87
C ARG A 121 17.48 -0.95 1.43
N ARG A 122 17.54 -1.09 2.75
CA ARG A 122 18.16 -2.26 3.40
C ARG A 122 17.42 -3.56 3.13
N LEU A 123 16.08 -3.53 3.12
CA LEU A 123 15.29 -4.71 2.77
C LEU A 123 15.58 -5.16 1.33
N ALA A 124 15.57 -4.20 0.40
CA ALA A 124 15.88 -4.50 -1.01
C ALA A 124 17.30 -5.08 -1.18
N ASP A 125 18.29 -4.53 -0.48
CA ASP A 125 19.68 -5.04 -0.52
C ASP A 125 19.78 -6.48 0.01
N LEU A 126 18.92 -6.87 0.94
CA LEU A 126 18.82 -8.23 1.45
C LEU A 126 18.11 -9.20 0.51
N GLY A 127 17.47 -8.70 -0.54
CA GLY A 127 16.67 -9.51 -1.44
C GLY A 127 15.21 -9.67 -0.99
N ILE A 128 14.75 -8.86 -0.03
CA ILE A 128 13.36 -8.82 0.40
C ILE A 128 12.67 -7.66 -0.32
N MET A 129 11.61 -7.94 -1.07
CA MET A 129 10.85 -6.93 -1.77
C MET A 129 10.04 -6.07 -0.78
N PRO A 130 10.36 -4.77 -0.61
CA PRO A 130 9.50 -3.89 0.17
C PRO A 130 8.27 -3.51 -0.66
N VAL A 131 7.09 -3.79 -0.14
CA VAL A 131 5.82 -3.46 -0.79
C VAL A 131 5.21 -2.25 -0.10
N MET A 132 5.16 -1.13 -0.80
CA MET A 132 4.51 0.09 -0.35
C MET A 132 3.15 0.27 -1.02
N PHE A 133 2.33 1.17 -0.49
CA PHE A 133 0.94 1.30 -0.91
C PHE A 133 0.39 2.70 -0.65
N GLY A 134 -0.80 2.98 -1.18
CA GLY A 134 -1.55 4.19 -0.84
C GLY A 134 -1.92 4.18 0.64
N ASP A 135 -1.41 5.14 1.38
CA ASP A 135 -1.55 5.24 2.83
C ASP A 135 -1.92 6.68 3.24
N VAL A 136 -2.37 6.82 4.45
CA VAL A 136 -2.50 8.13 5.10
C VAL A 136 -1.15 8.49 5.71
N ILE A 137 -0.63 9.66 5.34
CA ILE A 137 0.65 10.17 5.83
C ILE A 137 0.38 11.43 6.65
N ALA A 138 1.06 11.55 7.80
CA ALA A 138 0.95 12.74 8.63
C ALA A 138 1.50 13.96 7.88
N ASP A 139 0.73 15.04 7.85
CA ASP A 139 1.11 16.35 7.30
C ASP A 139 1.18 17.34 8.45
N ARG A 140 2.26 18.10 8.53
CA ARG A 140 2.56 19.03 9.62
C ARG A 140 1.79 20.34 9.50
#